data_cb56975d42f6986e3e722937064a15c3
#
_entry.id   cb56975d42f6986e3e722937064a15c3
#
_cell.length_a   1.000
_cell.length_b   1.000
_cell.length_c   1.000
_cell.angle_alpha   90.00
_cell.angle_beta   90.00
_cell.angle_gamma   90.00
#
_symmetry.space_group_name_H-M   'P 1'
#
loop_
_entity.id
_entity.type
_entity.pdbx_description
1 polymer ?
#
loop_
_entity_poly.entity_id
_entity_poly.type
_entity_poly.pdbx_seq_one_letter_code
_entity_poly.pdbx_strand_id
1 'polypeptide(L)'
;AIKEELESRSIDNMSIECEIVDSLKLVNNTMDKVISRGYEKSALYTPKAYGSVYRFSETTIASKNEFKTNPLTSLMARKFKHLLNESTPDLIIGTHPFPMIALSTLKKNNNIHSLSRSESFYKSTKVDIPPMISVLTDYTTHSTWIQNEIDYYIVGHEYVKELLVYEGVDSEKVKAFGIPVEKSFLSHRDRETVLTELGLSPEKLTVLLMGGSFGSGNIKETLEDLIAI
;
A
#
# COMPACT_ATOMS: atom_id res chain seq x y z
N ALA A 1 -8.35 10.29 1.88
CA ALA A 1 -7.22 11.23 1.73
C ALA A 1 -6.83 11.41 0.27
N ILE A 2 -6.13 10.43 -0.39
CA ILE A 2 -5.64 10.60 -1.78
C ILE A 2 -6.77 10.94 -2.75
N LYS A 3 -7.85 10.15 -2.79
CA LYS A 3 -9.00 10.36 -3.66
C LYS A 3 -9.61 11.75 -3.46
N GLU A 4 -9.93 12.13 -2.24
CA GLU A 4 -10.54 13.42 -1.88
C GLU A 4 -9.66 14.60 -2.32
N GLU A 5 -8.35 14.48 -2.14
CA GLU A 5 -7.42 15.53 -2.54
C GLU A 5 -7.32 15.65 -4.05
N LEU A 6 -7.24 14.53 -4.76
CA LEU A 6 -7.19 14.55 -6.23
C LEU A 6 -8.47 15.09 -6.85
N GLU A 7 -9.64 14.62 -6.40
CA GLU A 7 -10.93 15.07 -6.92
C GLU A 7 -11.25 16.54 -6.57
N SER A 8 -10.57 17.11 -5.56
CA SER A 8 -10.67 18.53 -5.24
C SER A 8 -9.83 19.44 -6.16
N ARG A 9 -9.02 18.87 -7.03
CA ARG A 9 -8.12 19.58 -7.94
C ARG A 9 -8.56 19.43 -9.40
N SER A 10 -8.09 20.33 -10.23
CA SER A 10 -8.17 20.22 -11.69
C SER A 10 -6.80 20.38 -12.30
N ILE A 11 -6.54 19.68 -13.39
CA ILE A 11 -5.31 19.79 -14.19
C ILE A 11 -5.75 20.30 -15.57
N ASP A 12 -5.22 21.44 -15.99
CA ASP A 12 -5.53 22.05 -17.29
C ASP A 12 -7.06 22.20 -17.55
N ASN A 13 -7.82 22.58 -16.51
CA ASN A 13 -9.28 22.66 -16.52
C ASN A 13 -10.02 21.32 -16.68
N MET A 14 -9.33 20.18 -16.56
CA MET A 14 -9.94 18.86 -16.52
C MET A 14 -10.18 18.44 -15.08
N SER A 15 -11.36 17.88 -14.79
CA SER A 15 -11.66 17.27 -13.50
C SER A 15 -10.96 15.92 -13.38
N ILE A 16 -10.52 15.60 -12.16
CA ILE A 16 -9.96 14.28 -11.85
C ILE A 16 -11.07 13.43 -11.23
N GLU A 17 -11.32 12.27 -11.80
CA GLU A 17 -12.23 11.28 -11.24
C GLU A 17 -11.42 10.09 -10.72
N CYS A 18 -11.71 9.64 -9.50
CA CYS A 18 -10.99 8.55 -8.84
C CYS A 18 -11.93 7.40 -8.45
N GLU A 19 -11.58 6.20 -8.89
CA GLU A 19 -12.21 4.97 -8.43
C GLU A 19 -11.31 4.27 -7.39
N ILE A 20 -11.90 3.77 -6.29
CA ILE A 20 -11.19 2.96 -5.29
C ILE A 20 -11.53 1.50 -5.53
N VAL A 21 -10.51 0.70 -5.83
CA VAL A 21 -10.63 -0.73 -6.08
C VAL A 21 -10.00 -1.51 -4.92
N ASP A 22 -10.83 -2.27 -4.19
CA ASP A 22 -10.35 -3.25 -3.22
C ASP A 22 -9.90 -4.52 -3.97
N SER A 23 -8.60 -4.71 -4.06
CA SER A 23 -7.99 -5.78 -4.86
C SER A 23 -8.31 -7.18 -4.35
N LEU A 24 -8.54 -7.37 -3.05
CA LEU A 24 -8.93 -8.67 -2.49
C LEU A 24 -10.40 -8.99 -2.80
N LYS A 25 -11.29 -8.02 -2.68
CA LYS A 25 -12.70 -8.17 -3.07
C LYS A 25 -12.87 -8.38 -4.57
N LEU A 26 -12.04 -7.73 -5.38
CA LEU A 26 -12.01 -7.94 -6.83
C LEU A 26 -11.74 -9.40 -7.19
N VAL A 27 -10.91 -10.09 -6.42
CA VAL A 27 -10.60 -11.52 -6.62
C VAL A 27 -11.78 -12.39 -6.17
N ASN A 28 -12.19 -12.28 -4.92
CA ASN A 28 -13.31 -13.03 -4.34
C ASN A 28 -13.65 -12.48 -2.94
N ASN A 29 -14.92 -12.17 -2.69
CA ASN A 29 -15.40 -11.69 -1.39
C ASN A 29 -15.11 -12.66 -0.21
N THR A 30 -14.99 -13.97 -0.49
CA THR A 30 -14.64 -14.96 0.54
C THR A 30 -13.16 -14.93 0.85
N MET A 31 -12.30 -14.74 -0.16
CA MET A 31 -10.85 -14.62 0.04
C MET A 31 -10.49 -13.36 0.83
N ASP A 32 -11.15 -12.24 0.56
CA ASP A 32 -11.00 -11.04 1.37
C ASP A 32 -11.20 -11.35 2.86
N LYS A 33 -12.32 -11.98 3.22
CA LYS A 33 -12.62 -12.34 4.62
C LYS A 33 -11.60 -13.31 5.23
N VAL A 34 -11.09 -14.27 4.46
CA VAL A 34 -10.12 -15.26 4.96
C VAL A 34 -8.74 -14.62 5.14
N ILE A 35 -8.29 -13.81 4.18
CA ILE A 35 -6.98 -13.15 4.25
C ILE A 35 -6.98 -12.08 5.34
N SER A 36 -7.98 -11.19 5.37
CA SER A 36 -8.07 -10.12 6.37
C SER A 36 -8.17 -10.68 7.79
N ARG A 37 -9.06 -11.66 8.03
CA ARG A 37 -9.20 -12.30 9.35
C ARG A 37 -7.99 -13.17 9.71
N GLY A 38 -7.36 -13.82 8.74
CA GLY A 38 -6.12 -14.57 8.92
C GLY A 38 -4.97 -13.66 9.34
N TYR A 39 -4.84 -12.53 8.70
CA TYR A 39 -3.87 -11.50 9.04
C TYR A 39 -4.09 -10.96 10.46
N GLU A 40 -5.30 -10.51 10.79
CA GLU A 40 -5.67 -10.03 12.12
C GLU A 40 -5.35 -11.06 13.21
N LYS A 41 -5.79 -12.30 13.02
CA LYS A 41 -5.55 -13.37 13.99
C LYS A 41 -4.06 -13.70 14.13
N SER A 42 -3.31 -13.75 13.05
CA SER A 42 -1.88 -14.03 13.12
C SER A 42 -1.10 -12.92 13.83
N ALA A 43 -1.44 -11.65 13.58
CA ALA A 43 -0.84 -10.52 14.26
C ALA A 43 -1.15 -10.48 15.76
N LEU A 44 -2.39 -10.81 16.15
CA LEU A 44 -2.84 -10.80 17.56
C LEU A 44 -2.37 -12.02 18.37
N TYR A 45 -2.53 -13.24 17.81
CA TYR A 45 -2.36 -14.47 18.60
C TYR A 45 -1.01 -15.16 18.36
N THR A 46 -0.34 -14.89 17.26
CA THR A 46 0.94 -15.52 16.92
C THR A 46 1.97 -14.55 16.33
N PRO A 47 2.30 -13.43 17.03
CA PRO A 47 3.18 -12.38 16.48
C PRO A 47 4.58 -12.90 16.13
N LYS A 48 5.11 -13.90 16.88
CA LYS A 48 6.40 -14.53 16.55
C LYS A 48 6.35 -15.35 15.26
N ALA A 49 5.26 -16.08 15.02
CA ALA A 49 5.06 -16.84 13.79
C ALA A 49 4.87 -15.90 12.61
N TYR A 50 4.09 -14.83 12.78
CA TYR A 50 3.92 -13.77 11.78
C TYR A 50 5.26 -13.14 11.39
N GLY A 51 6.07 -12.70 12.36
CA GLY A 51 7.39 -12.14 12.11
C GLY A 51 8.37 -13.13 11.46
N SER A 52 8.22 -14.44 11.69
CA SER A 52 9.02 -15.47 11.04
C SER A 52 8.62 -15.69 9.58
N VAL A 53 7.31 -15.70 9.28
CA VAL A 53 6.79 -15.77 7.91
C VAL A 53 7.19 -14.52 7.11
N TYR A 54 7.11 -13.35 7.74
CA TYR A 54 7.53 -12.08 7.13
C TYR A 54 9.02 -12.12 6.75
N ARG A 55 9.91 -12.49 7.69
CA ARG A 55 11.36 -12.62 7.44
C ARG A 55 11.70 -13.71 6.42
N PHE A 56 10.98 -14.82 6.45
CA PHE A 56 11.16 -15.88 5.45
C PHE A 56 10.78 -15.38 4.04
N SER A 57 9.71 -14.60 3.92
CA SER A 57 9.33 -13.98 2.64
C SER A 57 10.41 -13.01 2.14
N GLU A 58 11.02 -12.20 3.00
CA GLU A 58 12.14 -11.32 2.64
C GLU A 58 13.34 -12.09 2.10
N THR A 59 13.82 -13.11 2.84
CA THR A 59 15.02 -13.88 2.45
C THR A 59 14.79 -14.70 1.18
N THR A 60 13.59 -15.21 0.96
CA THR A 60 13.26 -16.02 -0.21
C THR A 60 13.11 -15.16 -1.48
N ILE A 61 12.67 -13.92 -1.33
CA ILE A 61 12.47 -12.97 -2.44
C ILE A 61 13.79 -12.30 -2.81
N ALA A 62 14.58 -11.89 -1.83
CA ALA A 62 15.90 -11.26 -2.06
C ALA A 62 16.89 -12.18 -2.79
N SER A 63 16.75 -13.50 -2.67
CA SER A 63 17.68 -14.46 -3.29
C SER A 63 17.41 -14.79 -4.77
N LYS A 64 16.28 -14.37 -5.33
CA LYS A 64 15.94 -14.61 -6.75
C LYS A 64 15.08 -13.47 -7.28
N ASN A 65 15.60 -12.75 -8.26
CA ASN A 65 14.91 -11.72 -9.06
C ASN A 65 13.65 -12.21 -9.81
N GLU A 66 13.07 -13.32 -9.41
CA GLU A 66 11.84 -13.87 -9.95
C GLU A 66 10.85 -14.07 -8.81
N PHE A 67 9.95 -13.12 -8.67
CA PHE A 67 8.69 -13.39 -7.99
C PHE A 67 7.99 -14.49 -8.78
N LYS A 68 8.15 -15.76 -8.36
CA LYS A 68 7.34 -16.86 -8.89
C LYS A 68 5.90 -16.45 -8.67
N THR A 69 5.17 -16.31 -9.75
CA THR A 69 3.76 -15.91 -9.74
C THR A 69 2.99 -16.79 -8.76
N ASN A 70 2.67 -16.23 -7.60
CA ASN A 70 1.80 -16.85 -6.63
C ASN A 70 0.42 -17.00 -7.28
N PRO A 71 -0.32 -18.10 -7.07
CA PRO A 71 -1.67 -18.28 -7.59
C PRO A 71 -2.60 -17.08 -7.32
N LEU A 72 -2.46 -16.42 -6.18
CA LEU A 72 -3.21 -15.22 -5.83
C LEU A 72 -2.88 -14.03 -6.76
N THR A 73 -1.60 -13.76 -6.98
CA THR A 73 -1.19 -12.65 -7.87
C THR A 73 -1.57 -12.92 -9.32
N SER A 74 -1.53 -14.19 -9.76
CA SER A 74 -2.00 -14.59 -11.10
C SER A 74 -3.51 -14.40 -11.26
N LEU A 75 -4.29 -14.73 -10.23
CA LEU A 75 -5.74 -14.52 -10.24
C LEU A 75 -6.08 -13.03 -10.19
N MET A 76 -5.38 -12.23 -9.37
CA MET A 76 -5.48 -10.77 -9.37
C MET A 76 -5.17 -10.19 -10.75
N ALA A 77 -4.07 -10.61 -11.38
CA ALA A 77 -3.68 -10.16 -12.70
C ALA A 77 -4.79 -10.36 -13.75
N ARG A 78 -5.46 -11.54 -13.72
CA ARG A 78 -6.62 -11.80 -14.61
C ARG A 78 -7.79 -10.86 -14.35
N LYS A 79 -8.08 -10.56 -13.08
CA LYS A 79 -9.17 -9.65 -12.71
C LYS A 79 -8.84 -8.20 -13.08
N PHE A 80 -7.60 -7.76 -12.84
CA PHE A 80 -7.15 -6.45 -13.28
C PHE A 80 -7.16 -6.29 -14.80
N LYS A 81 -6.82 -7.35 -15.55
CA LYS A 81 -6.94 -7.33 -17.00
C LYS A 81 -8.38 -6.98 -17.45
N HIS A 82 -9.37 -7.58 -16.84
CA HIS A 82 -10.78 -7.31 -17.15
C HIS A 82 -11.14 -5.87 -16.78
N LEU A 83 -10.83 -5.45 -15.56
CA LEU A 83 -11.11 -4.11 -15.07
C LEU A 83 -10.47 -3.02 -15.96
N LEU A 84 -9.20 -3.17 -16.32
CA LEU A 84 -8.47 -2.19 -17.13
C LEU A 84 -9.02 -2.08 -18.56
N ASN A 85 -9.55 -3.16 -19.11
CA ASN A 85 -10.23 -3.11 -20.41
C ASN A 85 -11.58 -2.38 -20.37
N GLU A 86 -12.23 -2.35 -19.20
CA GLU A 86 -13.51 -1.67 -19.02
C GLU A 86 -13.37 -0.22 -18.60
N SER A 87 -12.46 0.09 -17.66
CA SER A 87 -12.35 1.42 -17.06
C SER A 87 -11.31 2.32 -17.75
N THR A 88 -10.32 1.76 -18.46
CA THR A 88 -9.27 2.51 -19.18
C THR A 88 -8.71 3.72 -18.40
N PRO A 89 -8.17 3.53 -17.19
CA PRO A 89 -7.68 4.65 -16.38
C PRO A 89 -6.42 5.28 -16.97
N ASP A 90 -6.20 6.57 -16.72
CA ASP A 90 -4.99 7.30 -17.13
C ASP A 90 -3.81 7.09 -16.16
N LEU A 91 -4.10 6.70 -14.91
CA LEU A 91 -3.10 6.50 -13.84
C LEU A 91 -3.58 5.45 -12.86
N ILE A 92 -2.66 4.64 -12.35
CA ILE A 92 -2.92 3.71 -11.24
C ILE A 92 -2.08 4.13 -10.04
N ILE A 93 -2.74 4.26 -8.88
CA ILE A 93 -2.08 4.50 -7.60
C ILE A 93 -2.32 3.29 -6.69
N GLY A 94 -1.24 2.61 -6.31
CA GLY A 94 -1.29 1.45 -5.41
C GLY A 94 -0.79 1.79 -4.01
N THR A 95 -1.59 1.47 -3.01
CA THR A 95 -1.25 1.66 -1.58
C THR A 95 -0.95 0.34 -0.88
N HIS A 96 -0.78 -0.74 -1.64
CA HIS A 96 -0.44 -2.07 -1.12
C HIS A 96 0.40 -2.85 -2.16
N PRO A 97 1.40 -3.67 -1.75
CA PRO A 97 2.28 -4.34 -2.70
C PRO A 97 1.58 -5.37 -3.59
N PHE A 98 0.61 -6.14 -3.09
CA PHE A 98 0.01 -7.25 -3.87
C PHE A 98 -0.65 -6.82 -5.20
N PRO A 99 -1.50 -5.79 -5.26
CA PRO A 99 -2.02 -5.32 -6.53
C PRO A 99 -0.91 -4.83 -7.47
N MET A 100 0.12 -4.18 -6.92
CA MET A 100 1.23 -3.67 -7.72
C MET A 100 2.08 -4.78 -8.33
N ILE A 101 2.30 -5.89 -7.61
CA ILE A 101 2.92 -7.11 -8.15
C ILE A 101 2.10 -7.68 -9.31
N ALA A 102 0.79 -7.79 -9.13
CA ALA A 102 -0.09 -8.34 -10.17
C ALA A 102 -0.10 -7.48 -11.44
N LEU A 103 -0.18 -6.17 -11.29
CA LEU A 103 -0.13 -5.20 -12.39
C LEU A 103 1.24 -5.18 -13.08
N SER A 104 2.33 -5.22 -12.30
CA SER A 104 3.69 -5.34 -12.86
C SER A 104 3.87 -6.62 -13.66
N THR A 105 3.31 -7.72 -13.18
CA THR A 105 3.32 -8.99 -13.92
C THR A 105 2.59 -8.87 -15.26
N LEU A 106 1.43 -8.19 -15.30
CA LEU A 106 0.70 -7.92 -16.53
C LEU A 106 1.52 -7.04 -17.49
N LYS A 107 2.10 -5.97 -17.00
CA LYS A 107 2.92 -5.03 -17.80
C LYS A 107 4.14 -5.74 -18.40
N LYS A 108 4.84 -6.54 -17.58
CA LYS A 108 5.96 -7.37 -18.02
C LYS A 108 5.55 -8.37 -19.10
N ASN A 109 4.42 -9.07 -18.92
CA ASN A 109 3.92 -10.04 -19.90
C ASN A 109 3.56 -9.37 -21.23
N ASN A 110 2.94 -8.19 -21.21
CA ASN A 110 2.69 -7.41 -22.41
C ASN A 110 3.98 -7.12 -23.17
N ASN A 111 5.05 -6.74 -22.48
CA ASN A 111 6.34 -6.42 -23.07
C ASN A 111 7.01 -7.66 -23.69
N ILE A 112 6.94 -8.81 -23.03
CA ILE A 112 7.49 -10.08 -23.54
C ILE A 112 6.74 -10.54 -24.79
N HIS A 113 5.41 -10.46 -24.78
CA HIS A 113 4.60 -10.87 -25.92
C HIS A 113 4.76 -9.93 -27.13
N SER A 114 5.12 -8.66 -26.93
CA SER A 114 5.43 -7.74 -28.03
C SER A 114 6.67 -8.16 -28.82
N LEU A 115 7.56 -8.94 -28.21
CA LEU A 115 8.76 -9.49 -28.83
C LEU A 115 8.51 -10.84 -29.55
N SER A 116 7.35 -11.44 -29.37
CA SER A 116 7.01 -12.73 -29.99
C SER A 116 6.33 -12.54 -31.33
N ARG A 117 6.69 -13.42 -32.33
CA ARG A 117 6.34 -13.29 -33.75
C ARG A 117 4.85 -13.41 -34.14
N SER A 118 3.90 -13.59 -33.22
CA SER A 118 2.49 -13.77 -33.53
C SER A 118 1.67 -12.52 -33.21
N GLU A 119 1.60 -11.58 -34.16
CA GLU A 119 0.81 -10.32 -34.03
C GLU A 119 -0.68 -10.54 -33.74
N SER A 120 -1.27 -11.60 -34.28
CA SER A 120 -2.70 -11.87 -34.11
C SER A 120 -3.06 -12.29 -32.70
N PHE A 121 -2.26 -13.15 -32.08
CA PHE A 121 -2.47 -13.58 -30.68
C PHE A 121 -2.16 -12.47 -29.69
N TYR A 122 -1.15 -11.66 -29.98
CA TYR A 122 -0.75 -10.51 -29.16
C TYR A 122 -1.86 -9.47 -29.07
N LYS A 123 -2.47 -9.07 -30.20
CA LYS A 123 -3.56 -8.07 -30.20
C LYS A 123 -4.76 -8.48 -29.36
N SER A 124 -5.06 -9.77 -29.25
CA SER A 124 -6.19 -10.26 -28.42
C SER A 124 -5.88 -10.34 -26.93
N THR A 125 -4.60 -10.29 -26.54
CA THR A 125 -4.17 -10.46 -25.15
C THR A 125 -3.60 -9.19 -24.50
N LYS A 126 -3.25 -8.20 -25.30
CA LYS A 126 -2.69 -6.93 -24.82
C LYS A 126 -3.73 -6.17 -23.98
N VAL A 127 -3.27 -5.67 -22.84
CA VAL A 127 -3.99 -4.71 -22.00
C VAL A 127 -3.15 -3.45 -21.91
N ASP A 128 -3.75 -2.31 -22.13
CA ASP A 128 -3.05 -1.05 -21.91
C ASP A 128 -2.96 -0.77 -20.41
N ILE A 129 -1.74 -0.65 -19.90
CA ILE A 129 -1.47 -0.41 -18.48
C ILE A 129 -0.85 0.97 -18.37
N PRO A 130 -1.57 1.93 -17.79
CA PRO A 130 -1.10 3.30 -17.64
C PRO A 130 0.09 3.39 -16.69
N PRO A 131 0.68 4.57 -16.49
CA PRO A 131 1.67 4.81 -15.46
C PRO A 131 1.18 4.33 -14.09
N MET A 132 2.11 3.79 -13.30
CA MET A 132 1.83 3.21 -11.99
C MET A 132 2.64 3.91 -10.90
N ILE A 133 1.96 4.39 -9.88
CA ILE A 133 2.57 4.98 -8.68
C ILE A 133 2.33 4.07 -7.49
N SER A 134 3.39 3.74 -6.76
CA SER A 134 3.32 3.00 -5.50
C SER A 134 3.49 3.95 -4.33
N VAL A 135 2.55 3.95 -3.38
CA VAL A 135 2.58 4.81 -2.19
C VAL A 135 2.85 3.96 -0.96
N LEU A 136 4.05 4.10 -0.40
CA LEU A 136 4.48 3.40 0.80
C LEU A 136 4.20 4.26 2.03
N THR A 137 3.44 3.73 2.97
CA THR A 137 3.11 4.41 4.22
C THR A 137 3.91 3.87 5.42
N ASP A 138 4.73 2.84 5.21
CA ASP A 138 5.60 2.25 6.21
C ASP A 138 6.96 2.98 6.28
N TYR A 139 7.61 2.94 7.44
CA TYR A 139 8.96 3.47 7.64
C TYR A 139 10.06 2.44 7.35
N THR A 140 9.71 1.30 6.79
CA THR A 140 10.62 0.26 6.33
C THR A 140 10.20 -0.23 4.96
N THR A 141 11.14 -0.72 4.19
CA THR A 141 10.87 -1.33 2.88
C THR A 141 10.74 -2.83 3.03
N HIS A 142 9.97 -3.44 2.16
CA HIS A 142 9.92 -4.88 1.95
C HIS A 142 10.09 -5.14 0.45
N SER A 143 10.84 -6.16 0.08
CA SER A 143 11.16 -6.49 -1.32
C SER A 143 9.92 -6.64 -2.22
N THR A 144 8.74 -6.96 -1.65
CA THR A 144 7.47 -7.03 -2.38
C THR A 144 7.02 -5.70 -2.98
N TRP A 145 7.45 -4.58 -2.43
CA TRP A 145 7.15 -3.26 -2.97
C TRP A 145 7.94 -2.97 -4.26
N ILE A 146 9.11 -3.58 -4.42
CA ILE A 146 10.04 -3.27 -5.50
C ILE A 146 9.66 -4.07 -6.74
N GLN A 147 9.14 -3.37 -7.73
CA GLN A 147 8.76 -3.92 -9.02
C GLN A 147 9.34 -3.05 -10.14
N ASN A 148 9.96 -3.66 -11.13
CA ASN A 148 10.62 -2.94 -12.23
C ASN A 148 9.67 -2.08 -13.07
N GLU A 149 8.40 -2.47 -13.13
CA GLU A 149 7.37 -1.85 -13.96
C GLU A 149 6.68 -0.66 -13.26
N ILE A 150 7.03 -0.34 -12.02
CA ILE A 150 6.54 0.84 -11.31
C ILE A 150 7.26 2.08 -11.84
N ASP A 151 6.48 3.09 -12.15
CA ASP A 151 7.01 4.35 -12.72
C ASP A 151 7.50 5.28 -11.61
N TYR A 152 6.76 5.38 -10.49
CA TYR A 152 7.15 6.19 -9.33
C TYR A 152 6.80 5.54 -8.01
N TYR A 153 7.61 5.85 -6.99
CA TYR A 153 7.38 5.53 -5.59
C TYR A 153 7.21 6.82 -4.79
N ILE A 154 6.13 6.92 -4.02
CA ILE A 154 5.95 7.99 -3.03
C ILE A 154 6.16 7.36 -1.66
N VAL A 155 7.05 7.96 -0.87
CA VAL A 155 7.44 7.47 0.45
C VAL A 155 7.30 8.55 1.52
N GLY A 156 7.18 8.10 2.77
CA GLY A 156 6.93 8.98 3.91
C GLY A 156 8.12 9.84 4.33
N HIS A 157 9.36 9.42 4.02
CA HIS A 157 10.57 10.09 4.50
C HIS A 157 11.78 9.77 3.61
N GLU A 158 12.79 10.65 3.58
CA GLU A 158 14.04 10.45 2.84
C GLU A 158 14.76 9.15 3.24
N TYR A 159 14.71 8.75 4.50
CA TYR A 159 15.24 7.48 4.96
C TYR A 159 14.66 6.27 4.20
N VAL A 160 13.35 6.26 3.93
CA VAL A 160 12.72 5.18 3.16
C VAL A 160 13.13 5.23 1.69
N LYS A 161 13.35 6.45 1.16
CA LYS A 161 13.93 6.64 -0.18
C LYS A 161 15.32 6.03 -0.27
N GLU A 162 16.19 6.33 0.69
CA GLU A 162 17.54 5.76 0.75
C GLU A 162 17.52 4.23 0.79
N LEU A 163 16.60 3.63 1.56
CA LEU A 163 16.42 2.17 1.59
C LEU A 163 16.03 1.60 0.21
N LEU A 164 15.04 2.20 -0.48
CA LEU A 164 14.64 1.76 -1.82
C LEU A 164 15.78 1.88 -2.83
N VAL A 165 16.53 2.98 -2.77
CA VAL A 165 17.70 3.20 -3.64
C VAL A 165 18.80 2.18 -3.34
N TYR A 166 19.05 1.87 -2.08
CA TYR A 166 20.00 0.82 -1.68
C TYR A 166 19.60 -0.55 -2.22
N GLU A 167 18.31 -0.83 -2.29
CA GLU A 167 17.76 -2.07 -2.87
C GLU A 167 17.68 -2.04 -4.41
N GLY A 168 18.16 -0.98 -5.06
CA GLY A 168 18.33 -0.89 -6.51
C GLY A 168 17.23 -0.14 -7.27
N VAL A 169 16.32 0.54 -6.58
CA VAL A 169 15.35 1.42 -7.23
C VAL A 169 16.05 2.71 -7.67
N ASP A 170 15.79 3.17 -8.89
CA ASP A 170 16.30 4.43 -9.39
C ASP A 170 15.84 5.59 -8.50
N SER A 171 16.79 6.39 -8.03
CA SER A 171 16.56 7.57 -7.17
C SER A 171 15.56 8.57 -7.76
N GLU A 172 15.56 8.73 -9.09
CA GLU A 172 14.65 9.64 -9.78
C GLU A 172 13.19 9.19 -9.71
N LYS A 173 12.96 7.89 -9.54
CA LYS A 173 11.62 7.33 -9.38
C LYS A 173 11.08 7.47 -7.96
N VAL A 174 11.90 7.77 -6.96
CA VAL A 174 11.48 7.81 -5.55
C VAL A 174 11.32 9.25 -5.07
N LYS A 175 10.11 9.59 -4.60
CA LYS A 175 9.76 10.93 -4.10
C LYS A 175 9.34 10.84 -2.63
N ALA A 176 10.08 11.51 -1.76
CA ALA A 176 9.80 11.58 -0.33
C ALA A 176 8.82 12.72 -0.01
N PHE A 177 7.55 12.55 -0.38
CA PHE A 177 6.52 13.58 -0.24
C PHE A 177 5.74 13.50 1.08
N GLY A 178 6.01 12.52 1.91
CA GLY A 178 5.25 12.28 3.13
C GLY A 178 4.16 11.23 2.96
N ILE A 179 3.52 10.88 4.07
CA ILE A 179 2.39 9.94 4.12
C ILE A 179 1.10 10.71 3.87
N PRO A 180 0.23 10.29 2.94
CA PRO A 180 -1.07 10.92 2.73
C PRO A 180 -1.95 10.82 3.98
N VAL A 181 -2.36 11.96 4.51
CA VAL A 181 -3.26 12.06 5.67
C VAL A 181 -4.53 12.80 5.31
N GLU A 182 -5.59 12.57 6.07
CA GLU A 182 -6.85 13.31 5.89
C GLU A 182 -6.69 14.77 6.28
N LYS A 183 -7.48 15.65 5.67
CA LYS A 183 -7.45 17.10 5.93
C LYS A 183 -7.70 17.44 7.40
N SER A 184 -8.45 16.60 8.11
CA SER A 184 -8.69 16.73 9.55
C SER A 184 -7.42 16.75 10.40
N PHE A 185 -6.37 16.03 9.96
CA PHE A 185 -5.05 16.04 10.63
C PHE A 185 -4.24 17.31 10.38
N LEU A 186 -4.61 18.11 9.40
CA LEU A 186 -3.95 19.38 9.08
C LEU A 186 -4.65 20.58 9.76
N SER A 187 -5.82 20.37 10.35
CA SER A 187 -6.56 21.39 11.08
C SER A 187 -6.03 21.51 12.51
N HIS A 188 -5.62 22.72 12.90
CA HIS A 188 -5.29 23.02 14.29
C HIS A 188 -6.56 23.33 15.06
N ARG A 189 -6.87 22.47 16.03
CA ARG A 189 -7.92 22.72 17.01
C ARG A 189 -7.29 23.21 18.30
N ASP A 190 -7.94 24.12 18.95
CA ASP A 190 -7.49 24.61 20.24
C ASP A 190 -7.49 23.48 21.30
N ARG A 191 -6.37 23.33 22.03
CA ARG A 191 -6.17 22.24 22.99
C ARG A 191 -7.22 22.27 24.12
N GLU A 192 -7.51 23.43 24.68
CA GLU A 192 -8.45 23.54 25.81
C GLU A 192 -9.86 23.15 25.39
N THR A 193 -10.28 23.60 24.21
CA THR A 193 -11.56 23.24 23.60
C THR A 193 -11.68 21.73 23.42
N VAL A 194 -10.66 21.08 22.83
CA VAL A 194 -10.66 19.63 22.59
C VAL A 194 -10.69 18.84 23.89
N LEU A 195 -9.89 19.22 24.88
CA LEU A 195 -9.87 18.52 26.17
C LEU A 195 -11.21 18.67 26.91
N THR A 196 -11.81 19.86 26.85
CA THR A 196 -13.14 20.10 27.44
C THR A 196 -14.22 19.27 26.77
N GLU A 197 -14.24 19.18 25.45
CA GLU A 197 -15.16 18.33 24.68
C GLU A 197 -15.02 16.84 25.04
N LEU A 198 -13.79 16.40 25.34
CA LEU A 198 -13.49 15.04 25.77
C LEU A 198 -13.75 14.80 27.26
N GLY A 199 -14.18 15.80 28.03
CA GLY A 199 -14.37 15.71 29.47
C GLY A 199 -13.07 15.63 30.27
N LEU A 200 -11.96 16.08 29.68
CA LEU A 200 -10.64 16.09 30.30
C LEU A 200 -10.29 17.49 30.83
N SER A 201 -9.48 17.57 31.87
CA SER A 201 -9.01 18.84 32.42
C SER A 201 -7.86 19.40 31.61
N PRO A 202 -7.97 20.66 31.10
CA PRO A 202 -6.85 21.33 30.43
C PRO A 202 -5.61 21.54 31.32
N GLU A 203 -5.80 21.64 32.63
CA GLU A 203 -4.73 21.88 33.62
C GLU A 203 -3.89 20.63 33.92
N LYS A 204 -4.34 19.45 33.49
CA LYS A 204 -3.64 18.19 33.74
C LYS A 204 -2.83 17.73 32.55
N LEU A 205 -1.74 17.02 32.84
CA LEU A 205 -1.02 16.28 31.80
C LEU A 205 -1.96 15.19 31.24
N THR A 206 -2.12 15.20 29.92
CA THR A 206 -2.88 14.18 29.21
C THR A 206 -1.92 13.32 28.40
N VAL A 207 -1.94 12.02 28.66
CA VAL A 207 -1.16 11.03 27.91
C VAL A 207 -2.12 10.20 27.06
N LEU A 208 -1.89 10.19 25.75
CA LEU A 208 -2.61 9.32 24.82
C LEU A 208 -1.80 8.03 24.60
N LEU A 209 -2.38 6.89 24.99
CA LEU A 209 -1.79 5.57 24.78
C LEU A 209 -2.57 4.83 23.68
N MET A 210 -1.88 4.44 22.61
CA MET A 210 -2.50 3.82 21.44
C MET A 210 -1.73 2.56 21.02
N GLY A 211 -2.46 1.49 20.64
CA GLY A 211 -1.90 0.22 20.16
C GLY A 211 -2.12 -0.03 18.65
N GLY A 212 -2.39 1.01 17.88
CA GLY A 212 -2.71 0.88 16.46
C GLY A 212 -4.08 0.21 16.22
N SER A 213 -4.37 -0.18 14.98
CA SER A 213 -5.67 -0.74 14.58
C SER A 213 -6.02 -2.07 15.25
N PHE A 214 -5.02 -2.83 15.67
CA PHE A 214 -5.21 -4.14 16.31
C PHE A 214 -5.02 -4.13 17.84
N GLY A 215 -4.73 -2.95 18.42
CA GLY A 215 -4.43 -2.87 19.86
C GLY A 215 -3.19 -3.68 20.26
N SER A 216 -2.23 -3.84 19.34
CA SER A 216 -1.01 -4.59 19.59
C SER A 216 -0.03 -3.82 20.49
N GLY A 217 0.79 -4.56 21.23
CA GLY A 217 1.75 -4.03 22.20
C GLY A 217 1.33 -4.24 23.65
N ASN A 218 2.24 -3.93 24.58
CA ASN A 218 2.03 -4.10 26.02
C ASN A 218 1.28 -2.89 26.62
N ILE A 219 0.11 -2.52 26.06
CA ILE A 219 -0.65 -1.34 26.48
C ILE A 219 -0.96 -1.39 27.98
N LYS A 220 -1.35 -2.57 28.49
CA LYS A 220 -1.68 -2.75 29.90
C LYS A 220 -0.45 -2.52 30.81
N GLU A 221 0.67 -3.15 30.49
CA GLU A 221 1.92 -3.01 31.23
C GLU A 221 2.44 -1.55 31.18
N THR A 222 2.42 -0.93 30.01
CA THR A 222 2.77 0.50 29.86
C THR A 222 1.86 1.42 30.69
N LEU A 223 0.55 1.10 30.78
CA LEU A 223 -0.38 1.85 31.60
C LEU A 223 -0.08 1.66 33.10
N GLU A 224 0.19 0.43 33.53
CA GLU A 224 0.57 0.12 34.92
C GLU A 224 1.86 0.84 35.32
N ASP A 225 2.86 0.87 34.45
CA ASP A 225 4.11 1.62 34.65
C ASP A 225 3.88 3.14 34.77
N LEU A 226 3.00 3.70 33.91
CA LEU A 226 2.65 5.13 33.95
C LEU A 226 1.90 5.54 35.20
N ILE A 227 1.09 4.64 35.78
CA ILE A 227 0.33 4.90 37.01
C ILE A 227 1.25 4.79 38.24
N ALA A 228 2.34 4.03 38.16
CA ALA A 228 3.30 3.85 39.26
C ALA A 228 4.28 5.02 39.44
N ILE A 229 4.33 5.98 38.51
CA ILE A 229 5.12 7.22 38.56
C ILE A 229 4.33 8.31 39.29
#